data_e3e546d414713c081d52936fb1d9b3f1
#
_entry.id   e3e546d414713c081d52936fb1d9b3f1
#
_cell.length_a   1.000
_cell.length_b   1.000
_cell.length_c   1.000
_cell.angle_alpha   90.00
_cell.angle_beta   90.00
_cell.angle_gamma   90.00
#
_symmetry.space_group_name_H-M   'P 1'
#
loop_
_entity.id
_entity.type
_entity.pdbx_description
1 polymer ?
#
loop_
_entity_poly.entity_id
_entity_poly.type
_entity_poly.pdbx_seq_one_letter_code
_entity_poly.pdbx_strand_id
1 'polypeptide(L)'
;VCTGTEANDLATRLARAASGNQGMLVSEYSYHGDSTLVHTLSTADSDERPDWLSIFEPPCQYRPAFDGDDLLEGYVGSVHNAIEELRHKGQQPAAIMIDSIFDCPGTIEAPKGYFQQVYKAVREAGGFVIADEVQSGYCRTGKWWGFAHDDVVPDIVTLGKPMGAGHPLAAVVTTPEIAAEFASKSSYFNTFGGNPVSTAVGKAVIDIIDAEDILENVVRVGVYARAGLEKLQEKYDAIGDVRGRGLFLSMELVKDRVLKTPDEKAAHQMANLMKDEGVILSTHGRYENTLKIRPPMIFNQENADQLLTALDVCFSKL
;
A
#
# COMPACT_ATOMS: atom_id res chain seq x y z
N VAL A 1 -14.55 -6.88 -11.43
CA VAL A 1 -15.26 -6.31 -10.27
C VAL A 1 -15.29 -4.78 -10.37
N CYS A 2 -15.95 -4.09 -9.45
CA CYS A 2 -16.14 -2.64 -9.57
C CYS A 2 -15.30 -1.83 -8.57
N THR A 3 -14.88 -2.42 -7.46
CA THR A 3 -14.14 -1.74 -6.39
C THR A 3 -12.98 -2.59 -5.86
N GLY A 4 -11.99 -1.92 -5.25
CA GLY A 4 -10.90 -2.62 -4.55
C GLY A 4 -11.40 -3.52 -3.42
N THR A 5 -12.45 -3.09 -2.71
CA THR A 5 -13.12 -3.92 -1.69
C THR A 5 -13.64 -5.24 -2.26
N GLU A 6 -14.37 -5.20 -3.39
CA GLU A 6 -14.82 -6.41 -4.06
C GLU A 6 -13.65 -7.29 -4.56
N ALA A 7 -12.58 -6.66 -5.03
CA ALA A 7 -11.38 -7.37 -5.46
C ALA A 7 -10.72 -8.11 -4.30
N ASN A 8 -10.51 -7.46 -3.17
CA ASN A 8 -9.90 -8.05 -1.98
C ASN A 8 -10.79 -9.12 -1.33
N ASP A 9 -12.12 -8.93 -1.33
CA ASP A 9 -13.08 -9.94 -0.90
C ASP A 9 -12.99 -11.20 -1.77
N LEU A 10 -13.02 -11.04 -3.11
CA LEU A 10 -12.88 -12.15 -4.05
C LEU A 10 -11.50 -12.82 -3.95
N ALA A 11 -10.42 -12.07 -3.81
CA ALA A 11 -9.07 -12.61 -3.64
C ALA A 11 -8.96 -13.49 -2.37
N THR A 12 -9.56 -13.06 -1.26
CA THR A 12 -9.62 -13.84 -0.02
C THR A 12 -10.41 -15.15 -0.23
N ARG A 13 -11.55 -15.09 -0.94
CA ARG A 13 -12.33 -16.28 -1.28
C ARG A 13 -11.57 -17.25 -2.19
N LEU A 14 -10.85 -16.74 -3.19
CA LEU A 14 -10.00 -17.54 -4.08
C LEU A 14 -8.91 -18.27 -3.28
N ALA A 15 -8.18 -17.54 -2.44
CA ALA A 15 -7.12 -18.10 -1.61
C ALA A 15 -7.64 -19.19 -0.65
N ARG A 16 -8.76 -18.93 0.04
CA ARG A 16 -9.40 -19.92 0.93
C ARG A 16 -9.87 -21.17 0.19
N ALA A 17 -10.48 -21.00 -0.96
CA ALA A 17 -10.94 -22.14 -1.77
C ALA A 17 -9.75 -22.96 -2.29
N ALA A 18 -8.70 -22.32 -2.78
CA ALA A 18 -7.55 -22.99 -3.36
C ALA A 18 -6.68 -23.69 -2.30
N SER A 19 -6.43 -23.07 -1.15
CA SER A 19 -5.67 -23.68 -0.06
C SER A 19 -6.45 -24.69 0.77
N GLY A 20 -7.78 -24.57 0.82
CA GLY A 20 -8.62 -25.30 1.77
C GLY A 20 -8.54 -24.78 3.21
N ASN A 21 -7.79 -23.71 3.44
CA ASN A 21 -7.54 -23.10 4.74
C ASN A 21 -8.38 -21.83 4.94
N GLN A 22 -8.42 -21.31 6.18
CA GLN A 22 -9.21 -20.11 6.50
C GLN A 22 -8.34 -18.93 7.00
N GLY A 23 -7.12 -19.19 7.48
CA GLY A 23 -6.28 -18.22 8.15
C GLY A 23 -5.79 -17.11 7.21
N MET A 24 -5.90 -15.87 7.66
CA MET A 24 -5.40 -14.69 6.95
C MET A 24 -4.34 -13.98 7.77
N LEU A 25 -3.34 -13.46 7.08
CA LEU A 25 -2.27 -12.65 7.63
C LEU A 25 -2.36 -11.25 7.01
N VAL A 26 -2.36 -10.20 7.84
CA VAL A 26 -2.33 -8.80 7.40
C VAL A 26 -1.37 -8.00 8.27
N SER A 27 -0.87 -6.88 7.77
CA SER A 27 -0.06 -6.00 8.62
C SER A 27 -0.91 -5.27 9.65
N GLU A 28 -0.31 -4.91 10.77
CA GLU A 28 -0.92 -3.96 11.67
C GLU A 28 -1.13 -2.62 10.94
N TYR A 29 -2.24 -1.95 11.26
CA TYR A 29 -2.63 -0.67 10.65
C TYR A 29 -2.79 -0.73 9.12
N SER A 30 -3.29 -1.86 8.58
CA SER A 30 -3.60 -2.01 7.16
C SER A 30 -5.03 -1.56 6.82
N TYR A 31 -5.26 -1.23 5.55
CA TYR A 31 -6.59 -1.00 4.99
C TYR A 31 -6.72 -1.70 3.63
N HIS A 32 -7.70 -2.59 3.53
CA HIS A 32 -7.94 -3.39 2.31
C HIS A 32 -9.36 -3.22 1.76
N GLY A 33 -10.22 -2.49 2.43
CA GLY A 33 -11.59 -2.22 2.01
C GLY A 33 -12.61 -2.36 3.15
N ASP A 34 -13.91 -2.27 2.80
CA ASP A 34 -15.00 -2.05 3.75
C ASP A 34 -16.23 -2.96 3.49
N SER A 35 -16.03 -4.22 3.06
CA SER A 35 -17.04 -5.27 3.20
C SER A 35 -16.86 -5.97 4.55
N THR A 36 -17.87 -6.70 5.05
CA THR A 36 -17.76 -7.40 6.34
C THR A 36 -16.49 -8.22 6.49
N LEU A 37 -16.08 -8.95 5.46
CA LEU A 37 -14.85 -9.75 5.50
C LEU A 37 -13.61 -8.87 5.43
N VAL A 38 -13.55 -7.94 4.48
CA VAL A 38 -12.34 -7.14 4.21
C VAL A 38 -12.16 -6.03 5.25
N HIS A 39 -13.26 -5.55 5.86
CA HIS A 39 -13.19 -4.63 7.01
C HIS A 39 -12.45 -5.28 8.20
N THR A 40 -12.73 -6.55 8.49
CA THR A 40 -11.97 -7.30 9.52
C THR A 40 -10.47 -7.43 9.18
N LEU A 41 -10.09 -7.43 7.88
CA LEU A 41 -8.70 -7.40 7.44
C LEU A 41 -8.08 -5.99 7.44
N SER A 42 -8.92 -4.94 7.58
CA SER A 42 -8.50 -3.53 7.62
C SER A 42 -8.24 -3.12 9.07
N THR A 43 -7.08 -3.48 9.59
CA THR A 43 -6.72 -3.31 11.02
C THR A 43 -6.55 -1.86 11.47
N ALA A 44 -6.52 -0.91 10.53
CA ALA A 44 -6.58 0.53 10.83
C ALA A 44 -7.98 0.98 11.28
N ASP A 45 -9.02 0.31 10.80
CA ASP A 45 -10.43 0.70 11.00
C ASP A 45 -11.20 -0.32 11.86
N SER A 46 -10.63 -1.51 12.09
CA SER A 46 -11.29 -2.60 12.81
C SER A 46 -10.44 -3.17 13.94
N ASP A 47 -11.05 -3.30 15.10
CA ASP A 47 -10.48 -3.98 16.27
C ASP A 47 -10.86 -5.48 16.34
N GLU A 48 -11.61 -6.00 15.34
CA GLU A 48 -11.98 -7.40 15.30
C GLU A 48 -10.76 -8.31 15.13
N ARG A 49 -10.65 -9.33 15.98
CA ARG A 49 -9.53 -10.29 15.98
C ARG A 49 -10.04 -11.74 16.07
N PRO A 50 -10.75 -12.20 15.02
CA PRO A 50 -11.23 -13.58 14.99
C PRO A 50 -10.05 -14.57 14.91
N ASP A 51 -10.29 -15.85 15.30
CA ASP A 51 -9.24 -16.87 15.33
C ASP A 51 -8.57 -17.13 13.97
N TRP A 52 -9.25 -16.83 12.87
CA TRP A 52 -8.71 -16.95 11.52
C TRP A 52 -7.87 -15.76 11.06
N LEU A 53 -7.67 -14.73 11.89
CA LEU A 53 -6.84 -13.56 11.59
C LEU A 53 -5.63 -13.52 12.51
N SER A 54 -4.45 -13.30 11.95
CA SER A 54 -3.24 -12.93 12.67
C SER A 54 -2.55 -11.75 12.00
N ILE A 55 -1.82 -10.98 12.81
CA ILE A 55 -1.30 -9.67 12.45
C ILE A 55 0.21 -9.68 12.60
N PHE A 56 0.90 -9.05 11.64
CA PHE A 56 2.34 -8.85 11.69
C PHE A 56 2.69 -7.35 11.69
N GLU A 57 3.86 -7.01 12.21
CA GLU A 57 4.36 -5.63 12.25
C GLU A 57 4.75 -5.14 10.84
N PRO A 58 4.30 -3.94 10.43
CA PRO A 58 4.73 -3.32 9.18
C PRO A 58 6.24 -2.97 9.26
N PRO A 59 7.03 -3.18 8.18
CA PRO A 59 8.49 -3.15 8.22
C PRO A 59 9.09 -1.73 8.22
N CYS A 60 8.77 -0.94 9.24
CA CYS A 60 9.18 0.46 9.37
C CYS A 60 10.66 0.59 9.77
N GLN A 61 11.50 1.06 8.86
CA GLN A 61 12.93 1.28 9.13
C GLN A 61 13.19 2.57 9.91
N TYR A 62 12.37 3.60 9.73
CA TYR A 62 12.54 4.88 10.42
C TYR A 62 12.23 4.79 11.92
N ARG A 63 11.15 4.11 12.28
CA ARG A 63 10.75 3.85 13.68
C ARG A 63 10.56 2.34 13.86
N PRO A 64 11.69 1.61 14.03
CA PRO A 64 11.63 0.16 14.09
C PRO A 64 10.86 -0.32 15.32
N ALA A 65 10.11 -1.43 15.16
CA ALA A 65 9.40 -2.10 16.24
C ALA A 65 10.31 -3.06 17.03
N PHE A 66 11.51 -3.31 16.54
CA PHE A 66 12.47 -4.26 17.12
C PHE A 66 13.79 -3.56 17.42
N ASP A 67 14.43 -3.96 18.52
CA ASP A 67 15.80 -3.57 18.85
C ASP A 67 16.80 -4.46 18.08
N GLY A 68 17.94 -3.91 17.72
CA GLY A 68 19.04 -4.63 17.06
C GLY A 68 19.33 -4.11 15.66
N ASP A 69 20.44 -4.63 15.10
CA ASP A 69 20.98 -4.16 13.81
C ASP A 69 20.33 -4.86 12.60
N ASP A 70 19.68 -6.02 12.78
CA ASP A 70 19.02 -6.78 11.72
C ASP A 70 17.48 -6.60 11.77
N LEU A 71 17.04 -5.47 11.23
CA LEU A 71 15.61 -5.17 11.11
C LEU A 71 14.88 -6.14 10.18
N LEU A 72 15.59 -6.68 9.18
CA LEU A 72 15.00 -7.63 8.24
C LEU A 72 14.60 -8.92 8.96
N GLU A 73 15.50 -9.47 9.78
CA GLU A 73 15.22 -10.67 10.59
C GLU A 73 14.04 -10.45 11.54
N GLY A 74 14.02 -9.30 12.23
CA GLY A 74 12.93 -8.93 13.14
C GLY A 74 11.56 -8.89 12.47
N TYR A 75 11.47 -8.23 11.30
CA TYR A 75 10.20 -8.09 10.57
C TYR A 75 9.76 -9.39 9.89
N VAL A 76 10.68 -10.17 9.33
CA VAL A 76 10.37 -11.51 8.81
C VAL A 76 9.95 -12.44 9.96
N GLY A 77 10.62 -12.35 11.10
CA GLY A 77 10.27 -13.06 12.33
C GLY A 77 8.84 -12.74 12.81
N SER A 78 8.40 -11.49 12.69
CA SER A 78 7.01 -11.10 13.00
C SER A 78 5.99 -11.86 12.13
N VAL A 79 6.27 -12.06 10.84
CA VAL A 79 5.39 -12.84 9.95
C VAL A 79 5.42 -14.33 10.34
N HIS A 80 6.56 -14.88 10.70
CA HIS A 80 6.64 -16.25 11.22
C HIS A 80 5.83 -16.42 12.50
N ASN A 81 5.93 -15.47 13.45
CA ASN A 81 5.15 -15.47 14.66
C ASN A 81 3.63 -15.42 14.37
N ALA A 82 3.21 -14.62 13.41
CA ALA A 82 1.81 -14.54 13.00
C ALA A 82 1.31 -15.86 12.37
N ILE A 83 2.15 -16.58 11.62
CA ILE A 83 1.85 -17.93 11.11
C ILE A 83 1.66 -18.93 12.27
N GLU A 84 2.57 -18.91 13.24
CA GLU A 84 2.48 -19.80 14.41
C GLU A 84 1.28 -19.46 15.29
N GLU A 85 0.92 -18.19 15.43
CA GLU A 85 -0.29 -17.76 16.14
C GLU A 85 -1.55 -18.36 15.50
N LEU A 86 -1.68 -18.33 14.16
CA LEU A 86 -2.78 -19.00 13.46
C LEU A 86 -2.81 -20.50 13.79
N ARG A 87 -1.67 -21.17 13.78
CA ARG A 87 -1.56 -22.60 14.12
C ARG A 87 -2.00 -22.92 15.53
N HIS A 88 -1.62 -22.09 16.51
CA HIS A 88 -2.06 -22.22 17.88
C HIS A 88 -3.57 -22.03 18.06
N LYS A 89 -4.20 -21.21 17.19
CA LYS A 89 -5.66 -21.04 17.12
C LYS A 89 -6.37 -22.17 16.33
N GLY A 90 -5.62 -23.21 15.90
CA GLY A 90 -6.15 -24.32 15.10
C GLY A 90 -6.42 -23.97 13.64
N GLN A 91 -5.86 -22.86 13.15
CA GLN A 91 -5.99 -22.40 11.78
C GLN A 91 -4.70 -22.66 10.99
N GLN A 92 -4.84 -22.85 9.68
CA GLN A 92 -3.71 -22.85 8.75
C GLN A 92 -3.81 -21.62 7.85
N PRO A 93 -2.68 -21.01 7.43
CA PRO A 93 -2.70 -19.88 6.51
C PRO A 93 -3.37 -20.23 5.18
N ALA A 94 -4.38 -19.45 4.80
CA ALA A 94 -4.91 -19.41 3.44
C ALA A 94 -4.13 -18.43 2.60
N ALA A 95 -3.85 -17.23 3.16
CA ALA A 95 -3.05 -16.21 2.50
C ALA A 95 -2.50 -15.17 3.46
N ILE A 96 -1.46 -14.46 2.99
CA ILE A 96 -1.16 -13.11 3.41
C ILE A 96 -1.77 -12.13 2.42
N MET A 97 -2.38 -11.04 2.91
CA MET A 97 -2.76 -9.90 2.08
C MET A 97 -1.85 -8.73 2.45
N ILE A 98 -1.13 -8.20 1.47
CA ILE A 98 -0.08 -7.23 1.70
C ILE A 98 -0.09 -6.11 0.64
N ASP A 99 -0.07 -4.87 1.10
CA ASP A 99 0.15 -3.69 0.25
C ASP A 99 1.65 -3.54 0.00
N SER A 100 2.05 -3.46 -1.27
CA SER A 100 3.46 -3.40 -1.70
C SER A 100 4.21 -2.15 -1.23
N ILE A 101 3.50 -1.14 -0.72
CA ILE A 101 4.09 0.12 -0.23
C ILE A 101 3.70 0.44 1.22
N PHE A 102 2.94 -0.43 1.89
CA PHE A 102 2.45 -0.21 3.24
C PHE A 102 1.91 1.21 3.44
N ASP A 103 0.95 1.60 2.56
CA ASP A 103 0.42 2.96 2.53
C ASP A 103 -0.19 3.38 3.88
N CYS A 104 -1.13 2.60 4.38
CA CYS A 104 -1.91 2.95 5.56
C CYS A 104 -1.04 3.12 6.83
N PRO A 105 -0.04 2.26 7.12
CA PRO A 105 0.91 2.49 8.22
C PRO A 105 1.78 3.74 8.05
N GLY A 106 1.82 4.37 6.87
CA GLY A 106 2.55 5.61 6.63
C GLY A 106 3.50 5.57 5.43
N THR A 107 3.20 4.81 4.39
CA THR A 107 4.04 4.65 3.18
C THR A 107 5.43 4.12 3.54
N ILE A 108 5.47 2.89 4.06
CA ILE A 108 6.70 2.31 4.60
C ILE A 108 7.48 1.61 3.49
N GLU A 109 8.76 1.92 3.40
CA GLU A 109 9.72 1.19 2.57
C GLU A 109 10.29 0.01 3.37
N ALA A 110 10.00 -1.22 2.94
CA ALA A 110 10.50 -2.42 3.59
C ALA A 110 12.03 -2.59 3.40
N PRO A 111 12.73 -3.21 4.35
CA PRO A 111 14.12 -3.60 4.17
C PRO A 111 14.29 -4.49 2.92
N LYS A 112 15.44 -4.34 2.25
CA LYS A 112 15.75 -5.16 1.07
C LYS A 112 15.72 -6.66 1.41
N GLY A 113 14.99 -7.44 0.61
CA GLY A 113 14.85 -8.88 0.82
C GLY A 113 13.63 -9.27 1.67
N TYR A 114 12.88 -8.29 2.21
CA TYR A 114 11.70 -8.56 3.02
C TYR A 114 10.63 -9.34 2.27
N PHE A 115 10.17 -8.84 1.13
CA PHE A 115 9.10 -9.48 0.36
C PHE A 115 9.49 -10.89 -0.12
N GLN A 116 10.75 -11.11 -0.53
CA GLN A 116 11.22 -12.44 -0.93
C GLN A 116 11.11 -13.45 0.21
N GLN A 117 11.53 -13.08 1.43
CA GLN A 117 11.49 -13.97 2.59
C GLN A 117 10.06 -14.18 3.08
N VAL A 118 9.24 -13.13 3.12
CA VAL A 118 7.83 -13.21 3.54
C VAL A 118 7.02 -14.09 2.57
N TYR A 119 7.15 -13.88 1.25
CA TYR A 119 6.45 -14.70 0.26
C TYR A 119 6.84 -16.18 0.37
N LYS A 120 8.13 -16.43 0.57
CA LYS A 120 8.63 -17.80 0.80
C LYS A 120 8.02 -18.41 2.06
N ALA A 121 8.07 -17.72 3.19
CA ALA A 121 7.55 -18.20 4.47
C ALA A 121 6.06 -18.56 4.41
N VAL A 122 5.24 -17.71 3.78
CA VAL A 122 3.80 -17.95 3.63
C VAL A 122 3.52 -19.16 2.74
N ARG A 123 4.24 -19.29 1.61
CA ARG A 123 4.09 -20.46 0.71
C ARG A 123 4.54 -21.75 1.36
N GLU A 124 5.63 -21.75 2.12
CA GLU A 124 6.09 -22.90 2.89
C GLU A 124 5.09 -23.31 3.99
N ALA A 125 4.31 -22.35 4.50
CA ALA A 125 3.21 -22.63 5.42
C ALA A 125 1.90 -23.09 4.73
N GLY A 126 1.89 -23.22 3.40
CA GLY A 126 0.74 -23.67 2.61
C GLY A 126 -0.26 -22.57 2.23
N GLY A 127 0.09 -21.31 2.46
CA GLY A 127 -0.71 -20.14 2.10
C GLY A 127 -0.31 -19.53 0.75
N PHE A 128 -1.15 -18.63 0.25
CA PHE A 128 -0.92 -17.83 -0.95
C PHE A 128 -0.54 -16.39 -0.60
N VAL A 129 0.02 -15.68 -1.56
CA VAL A 129 0.32 -14.25 -1.44
C VAL A 129 -0.65 -13.45 -2.28
N ILE A 130 -1.41 -12.57 -1.63
CA ILE A 130 -2.27 -11.59 -2.26
C ILE A 130 -1.56 -10.24 -2.19
N ALA A 131 -1.13 -9.71 -3.34
CA ALA A 131 -0.63 -8.35 -3.42
C ALA A 131 -1.79 -7.38 -3.68
N ASP A 132 -2.04 -6.49 -2.72
CA ASP A 132 -2.99 -5.40 -2.87
C ASP A 132 -2.32 -4.25 -3.63
N GLU A 133 -2.55 -4.22 -4.94
CA GLU A 133 -2.05 -3.18 -5.86
C GLU A 133 -3.09 -2.08 -6.14
N VAL A 134 -4.13 -2.00 -5.33
CA VAL A 134 -5.21 -1.02 -5.50
C VAL A 134 -4.71 0.42 -5.42
N GLN A 135 -3.58 0.68 -4.77
CA GLN A 135 -2.93 1.99 -4.73
C GLN A 135 -1.57 2.04 -5.44
N SER A 136 -0.76 1.00 -5.33
CA SER A 136 0.62 0.93 -5.82
C SER A 136 0.74 0.64 -7.31
N GLY A 137 -0.27 -0.02 -7.88
CA GLY A 137 -0.30 -0.42 -9.28
C GLY A 137 -0.47 0.73 -10.28
N TYR A 138 -0.47 0.39 -11.56
CA TYR A 138 -0.63 1.33 -12.67
C TYR A 138 0.41 2.45 -12.67
N CYS A 139 1.68 2.10 -12.63
CA CYS A 139 2.84 2.99 -12.72
C CYS A 139 3.04 3.95 -11.55
N ARG A 140 2.15 3.98 -10.55
CA ARG A 140 2.16 4.93 -9.43
C ARG A 140 3.50 5.04 -8.72
N THR A 141 4.18 3.91 -8.54
CA THR A 141 5.46 3.82 -7.81
C THR A 141 6.70 3.89 -8.71
N GLY A 142 6.54 4.10 -10.03
CA GLY A 142 7.63 4.09 -11.00
C GLY A 142 7.92 2.71 -11.61
N LYS A 143 7.08 1.73 -11.36
CA LYS A 143 6.94 0.46 -12.09
C LYS A 143 5.46 0.18 -12.32
N TRP A 144 5.09 -0.67 -13.28
CA TRP A 144 3.68 -1.03 -13.53
C TRP A 144 3.00 -1.55 -12.27
N TRP A 145 3.74 -2.34 -11.45
CA TRP A 145 3.27 -2.94 -10.21
C TRP A 145 4.22 -2.66 -9.08
N GLY A 146 3.71 -2.35 -7.90
CA GLY A 146 4.50 -2.07 -6.71
C GLY A 146 5.38 -3.27 -6.31
N PHE A 147 4.85 -4.49 -6.35
CA PHE A 147 5.61 -5.71 -6.02
C PHE A 147 6.81 -5.94 -6.95
N ALA A 148 6.80 -5.39 -8.17
CA ALA A 148 7.90 -5.55 -9.11
C ALA A 148 9.20 -4.83 -8.68
N HIS A 149 9.15 -3.93 -7.68
CA HIS A 149 10.34 -3.30 -7.13
C HIS A 149 11.25 -4.29 -6.39
N ASP A 150 10.68 -5.35 -5.87
CA ASP A 150 11.37 -6.33 -5.03
C ASP A 150 11.59 -7.68 -5.75
N ASP A 151 11.40 -7.72 -7.07
CA ASP A 151 11.59 -8.90 -7.94
C ASP A 151 10.84 -10.14 -7.42
N VAL A 152 9.62 -9.95 -6.91
CA VAL A 152 8.72 -11.01 -6.44
C VAL A 152 7.49 -11.10 -7.34
N VAL A 153 6.85 -12.28 -7.36
CA VAL A 153 5.59 -12.50 -8.07
C VAL A 153 4.58 -13.04 -7.06
N PRO A 154 3.49 -12.32 -6.79
CA PRO A 154 2.40 -12.81 -5.94
C PRO A 154 1.56 -13.88 -6.65
N ASP A 155 0.76 -14.62 -5.89
CA ASP A 155 -0.14 -15.65 -6.42
C ASP A 155 -1.48 -15.05 -6.89
N ILE A 156 -1.89 -13.97 -6.23
CA ILE A 156 -3.10 -13.21 -6.54
C ILE A 156 -2.75 -11.72 -6.48
N VAL A 157 -3.24 -10.93 -7.43
CA VAL A 157 -3.10 -9.48 -7.48
C VAL A 157 -4.47 -8.84 -7.50
N THR A 158 -4.71 -7.85 -6.65
CA THR A 158 -5.92 -7.05 -6.68
C THR A 158 -5.65 -5.65 -7.20
N LEU A 159 -6.52 -5.15 -8.06
CA LEU A 159 -6.40 -3.88 -8.77
C LEU A 159 -7.65 -3.05 -8.56
N GLY A 160 -7.52 -1.73 -8.59
CA GLY A 160 -8.65 -0.81 -8.45
C GLY A 160 -8.26 0.62 -8.76
N LYS A 161 -8.81 1.57 -8.04
CA LYS A 161 -8.55 3.04 -8.13
C LYS A 161 -8.04 3.56 -9.49
N PRO A 162 -6.73 3.48 -9.82
CA PRO A 162 -6.17 4.01 -11.07
C PRO A 162 -6.66 3.26 -12.32
N MET A 163 -7.10 2.01 -12.18
CA MET A 163 -7.53 1.17 -13.31
C MET A 163 -8.63 1.81 -14.14
N GLY A 164 -9.54 2.56 -13.53
CA GLY A 164 -10.63 3.26 -14.19
C GLY A 164 -10.46 4.78 -14.22
N ALA A 165 -9.37 5.34 -13.62
CA ALA A 165 -9.10 6.79 -13.55
C ALA A 165 -10.33 7.63 -13.13
N GLY A 166 -11.08 7.16 -12.14
CA GLY A 166 -12.32 7.78 -11.64
C GLY A 166 -13.61 7.04 -12.03
N HIS A 167 -13.55 6.11 -12.98
CA HIS A 167 -14.66 5.21 -13.28
C HIS A 167 -14.58 3.93 -12.41
N PRO A 168 -15.71 3.41 -11.88
CA PRO A 168 -15.70 2.19 -11.07
C PRO A 168 -15.25 0.97 -11.88
N LEU A 169 -14.00 0.58 -11.68
CA LEU A 169 -13.37 -0.58 -12.31
C LEU A 169 -12.27 -1.14 -11.40
N ALA A 170 -12.33 -2.44 -11.17
CA ALA A 170 -11.34 -3.17 -10.40
C ALA A 170 -11.20 -4.59 -10.95
N ALA A 171 -10.14 -5.29 -10.57
CA ALA A 171 -9.90 -6.65 -11.03
C ALA A 171 -9.15 -7.48 -9.99
N VAL A 172 -9.30 -8.80 -10.14
CA VAL A 172 -8.44 -9.80 -9.49
C VAL A 172 -7.74 -10.57 -10.61
N VAL A 173 -6.43 -10.68 -10.51
CA VAL A 173 -5.59 -11.46 -11.41
C VAL A 173 -4.98 -12.60 -10.62
N THR A 174 -5.05 -13.82 -11.14
CA THR A 174 -4.49 -15.00 -10.48
C THR A 174 -4.10 -16.06 -11.51
N THR A 175 -3.49 -17.16 -11.04
CA THR A 175 -3.13 -18.28 -11.92
C THR A 175 -4.35 -19.09 -12.33
N PRO A 176 -4.29 -19.80 -13.49
CA PRO A 176 -5.37 -20.68 -13.93
C PRO A 176 -5.71 -21.77 -12.89
N GLU A 177 -4.72 -22.26 -12.15
CA GLU A 177 -4.89 -23.32 -11.16
C GLU A 177 -5.75 -22.85 -9.98
N ILE A 178 -5.46 -21.66 -9.40
CA ILE A 178 -6.24 -21.07 -8.32
C ILE A 178 -7.68 -20.77 -8.80
N ALA A 179 -7.81 -20.22 -10.00
CA ALA A 179 -9.11 -19.94 -10.59
C ALA A 179 -9.96 -21.21 -10.81
N ALA A 180 -9.35 -22.28 -11.32
CA ALA A 180 -10.01 -23.57 -11.55
C ALA A 180 -10.43 -24.23 -10.23
N GLU A 181 -9.57 -24.21 -9.21
CA GLU A 181 -9.88 -24.75 -7.89
C GLU A 181 -11.06 -24.01 -7.24
N PHE A 182 -11.08 -22.69 -7.33
CA PHE A 182 -12.22 -21.89 -6.87
C PHE A 182 -13.52 -22.25 -7.63
N ALA A 183 -13.46 -22.32 -8.97
CA ALA A 183 -14.61 -22.63 -9.80
C ALA A 183 -15.18 -24.02 -9.53
N SER A 184 -14.35 -24.98 -9.08
CA SER A 184 -14.79 -26.33 -8.70
C SER A 184 -15.60 -26.37 -7.40
N LYS A 185 -15.38 -25.39 -6.50
CA LYS A 185 -15.94 -25.36 -5.14
C LYS A 185 -16.99 -24.27 -4.93
N SER A 186 -16.99 -23.22 -5.77
CA SER A 186 -17.82 -22.04 -5.59
C SER A 186 -18.19 -21.40 -6.92
N SER A 187 -19.21 -20.57 -6.91
CA SER A 187 -19.56 -19.71 -8.04
C SER A 187 -19.29 -18.25 -7.69
N TYR A 188 -19.01 -17.46 -8.72
CA TYR A 188 -18.90 -16.01 -8.60
C TYR A 188 -19.74 -15.34 -9.69
N PHE A 189 -20.49 -14.32 -9.30
CA PHE A 189 -21.23 -13.46 -10.20
C PHE A 189 -21.15 -12.01 -9.72
N ASN A 190 -20.95 -11.09 -10.65
CA ASN A 190 -21.00 -9.65 -10.41
C ASN A 190 -21.74 -8.99 -11.58
N THR A 191 -22.86 -8.33 -11.29
CA THR A 191 -23.75 -7.77 -12.31
C THR A 191 -23.05 -6.77 -13.19
N PHE A 192 -22.20 -5.90 -12.64
CA PHE A 192 -21.54 -4.82 -13.36
C PHE A 192 -20.04 -5.06 -13.60
N GLY A 193 -19.48 -6.11 -13.01
CA GLY A 193 -18.08 -6.47 -13.21
C GLY A 193 -17.80 -6.84 -14.66
N GLY A 194 -16.80 -6.17 -15.27
CA GLY A 194 -16.37 -6.44 -16.64
C GLY A 194 -17.36 -6.01 -17.72
N ASN A 195 -18.28 -5.09 -17.42
CA ASN A 195 -19.21 -4.60 -18.44
C ASN A 195 -18.47 -3.83 -19.55
N PRO A 196 -19.05 -3.72 -20.78
CA PRO A 196 -18.38 -3.12 -21.93
C PRO A 196 -17.94 -1.67 -21.73
N VAL A 197 -18.70 -0.87 -20.97
CA VAL A 197 -18.35 0.54 -20.71
C VAL A 197 -17.12 0.63 -19.81
N SER A 198 -17.13 -0.06 -18.68
CA SER A 198 -16.01 -0.06 -17.73
C SER A 198 -14.73 -0.63 -18.36
N THR A 199 -14.83 -1.70 -19.15
CA THR A 199 -13.65 -2.28 -19.83
C THR A 199 -13.09 -1.39 -20.92
N ALA A 200 -13.94 -0.66 -21.64
CA ALA A 200 -13.51 0.37 -22.61
C ALA A 200 -12.75 1.51 -21.91
N VAL A 201 -13.23 1.96 -20.75
CA VAL A 201 -12.52 2.96 -19.93
C VAL A 201 -11.16 2.41 -19.46
N GLY A 202 -11.11 1.19 -18.92
CA GLY A 202 -9.85 0.58 -18.49
C GLY A 202 -8.85 0.42 -19.61
N LYS A 203 -9.32 0.05 -20.82
CA LYS A 203 -8.47 0.01 -22.02
C LYS A 203 -7.92 1.40 -22.35
N ALA A 204 -8.75 2.43 -22.35
CA ALA A 204 -8.31 3.79 -22.62
C ALA A 204 -7.26 4.29 -21.61
N VAL A 205 -7.38 3.91 -20.35
CA VAL A 205 -6.35 4.24 -19.33
C VAL A 205 -5.00 3.61 -19.68
N ILE A 206 -4.97 2.34 -20.08
CA ILE A 206 -3.73 1.66 -20.50
C ILE A 206 -3.15 2.32 -21.74
N ASP A 207 -4.00 2.56 -22.76
CA ASP A 207 -3.58 3.21 -24.01
C ASP A 207 -2.95 4.61 -23.76
N ILE A 208 -3.49 5.39 -22.81
CA ILE A 208 -2.96 6.70 -22.42
C ILE A 208 -1.63 6.56 -21.67
N ILE A 209 -1.51 5.60 -20.74
CA ILE A 209 -0.27 5.37 -19.99
C ILE A 209 0.88 5.11 -20.98
N ASP A 210 0.64 4.27 -21.99
CA ASP A 210 1.64 3.92 -23.00
C ASP A 210 1.89 5.07 -23.98
N ALA A 211 0.85 5.77 -24.44
CA ALA A 211 0.97 6.80 -25.46
C ALA A 211 1.59 8.12 -24.96
N GLU A 212 1.43 8.41 -23.67
CA GLU A 212 1.91 9.66 -23.05
C GLU A 212 3.14 9.44 -22.15
N ASP A 213 3.81 8.29 -22.25
CA ASP A 213 5.02 7.95 -21.48
C ASP A 213 4.86 8.22 -19.97
N ILE A 214 3.67 7.89 -19.43
CA ILE A 214 3.31 8.19 -18.03
C ILE A 214 4.27 7.52 -17.04
N LEU A 215 4.74 6.30 -17.32
CA LEU A 215 5.68 5.60 -16.46
C LEU A 215 7.02 6.37 -16.35
N GLU A 216 7.57 6.81 -17.46
CA GLU A 216 8.80 7.59 -17.52
C GLU A 216 8.64 8.94 -16.80
N ASN A 217 7.47 9.58 -16.96
CA ASN A 217 7.15 10.81 -16.24
C ASN A 217 7.14 10.58 -14.72
N VAL A 218 6.45 9.53 -14.25
CA VAL A 218 6.39 9.18 -12.82
C VAL A 218 7.78 8.93 -12.23
N VAL A 219 8.64 8.22 -12.95
CA VAL A 219 10.04 7.99 -12.51
C VAL A 219 10.81 9.30 -12.42
N ARG A 220 10.81 10.08 -13.51
CA ARG A 220 11.58 11.32 -13.61
C ARG A 220 11.15 12.38 -12.60
N VAL A 221 9.83 12.63 -12.54
CA VAL A 221 9.27 13.67 -11.65
C VAL A 221 9.27 13.19 -10.21
N GLY A 222 9.09 11.90 -9.95
CA GLY A 222 9.18 11.32 -8.62
C GLY A 222 10.56 11.49 -7.99
N VAL A 223 11.62 11.21 -8.75
CA VAL A 223 13.02 11.45 -8.30
C VAL A 223 13.26 12.93 -8.02
N TYR A 224 12.79 13.81 -8.90
CA TYR A 224 12.92 15.26 -8.73
C TYR A 224 12.20 15.76 -7.46
N ALA A 225 10.94 15.36 -7.29
CA ALA A 225 10.14 15.77 -6.14
C ALA A 225 10.74 15.23 -4.83
N ARG A 226 11.14 13.95 -4.78
CA ARG A 226 11.78 13.35 -3.60
C ARG A 226 13.05 14.11 -3.21
N ALA A 227 13.94 14.42 -4.16
CA ALA A 227 15.14 15.20 -3.90
C ALA A 227 14.82 16.61 -3.35
N GLY A 228 13.73 17.23 -3.81
CA GLY A 228 13.24 18.50 -3.26
C GLY A 228 12.74 18.38 -1.83
N LEU A 229 11.99 17.30 -1.51
CA LEU A 229 11.53 17.02 -0.15
C LEU A 229 12.70 16.73 0.81
N GLU A 230 13.71 16.00 0.37
CA GLU A 230 14.93 15.71 1.14
C GLU A 230 15.71 17.01 1.48
N LYS A 231 15.76 18.00 0.57
CA LYS A 231 16.32 19.32 0.85
C LYS A 231 15.51 20.09 1.90
N LEU A 232 14.18 19.98 1.87
CA LEU A 232 13.36 20.56 2.92
C LEU A 232 13.59 19.87 4.26
N GLN A 233 13.82 18.57 4.27
CA GLN A 233 14.20 17.82 5.47
C GLN A 233 15.53 18.31 6.05
N GLU A 234 16.52 18.64 5.21
CA GLU A 234 17.77 19.22 5.68
C GLU A 234 17.57 20.61 6.31
N LYS A 235 16.59 21.38 5.82
CA LYS A 235 16.30 22.75 6.26
C LYS A 235 15.44 22.83 7.52
N TYR A 236 14.49 21.91 7.70
CA TYR A 236 13.49 21.99 8.75
C TYR A 236 13.54 20.79 9.70
N ASP A 237 13.85 21.02 10.97
CA ASP A 237 13.97 19.98 12.01
C ASP A 237 12.64 19.25 12.29
N ALA A 238 11.51 19.88 11.97
CA ALA A 238 10.18 19.27 12.08
C ALA A 238 9.98 18.09 11.12
N ILE A 239 10.81 17.95 10.05
CA ILE A 239 10.71 16.84 9.10
C ILE A 239 11.62 15.71 9.54
N GLY A 240 11.03 14.64 10.04
CA GLY A 240 11.76 13.48 10.54
C GLY A 240 12.23 12.55 9.43
N ASP A 241 11.35 12.24 8.47
CA ASP A 241 11.63 11.29 7.40
C ASP A 241 10.92 11.66 6.09
N VAL A 242 11.57 11.36 4.96
CA VAL A 242 11.03 11.48 3.61
C VAL A 242 11.18 10.12 2.93
N ARG A 243 10.05 9.55 2.49
CA ARG A 243 10.02 8.20 1.91
C ARG A 243 9.00 8.05 0.80
N GLY A 244 9.02 6.91 0.13
CA GLY A 244 8.12 6.57 -0.95
C GLY A 244 8.81 6.46 -2.32
N ARG A 245 8.06 6.02 -3.33
CA ARG A 245 8.58 5.70 -4.68
C ARG A 245 7.70 6.33 -5.76
N GLY A 246 8.33 6.78 -6.85
CA GLY A 246 7.62 7.42 -7.95
C GLY A 246 6.82 8.65 -7.48
N LEU A 247 5.55 8.73 -7.85
CA LEU A 247 4.62 9.76 -7.37
C LEU A 247 3.72 9.26 -6.22
N PHE A 248 4.29 8.46 -5.35
CA PHE A 248 3.73 8.08 -4.04
C PHE A 248 4.77 8.38 -2.97
N LEU A 249 4.74 9.60 -2.46
CA LEU A 249 5.73 10.12 -1.51
C LEU A 249 5.05 10.48 -0.19
N SER A 250 5.83 10.50 0.86
CA SER A 250 5.38 10.87 2.19
C SER A 250 6.47 11.62 2.95
N MET A 251 6.03 12.52 3.82
CA MET A 251 6.88 13.32 4.69
C MET A 251 6.36 13.20 6.12
N GLU A 252 7.16 12.62 7.00
CA GLU A 252 6.80 12.41 8.39
C GLU A 252 7.27 13.56 9.28
N LEU A 253 6.36 14.09 10.11
CA LEU A 253 6.61 15.21 11.01
C LEU A 253 6.87 14.73 12.43
N VAL A 254 7.87 15.31 13.06
CA VAL A 254 8.33 14.97 14.41
C VAL A 254 8.56 16.21 15.25
N LYS A 255 8.37 16.07 16.56
CA LYS A 255 8.73 17.10 17.55
C LYS A 255 10.23 17.15 17.80
N ASP A 256 10.90 16.02 17.60
CA ASP A 256 12.30 15.80 17.91
C ASP A 256 12.86 14.69 17.01
N ARG A 257 13.93 14.97 16.28
CA ARG A 257 14.57 14.03 15.35
C ARG A 257 15.30 12.87 16.05
N VAL A 258 15.80 13.08 17.27
CA VAL A 258 16.54 12.06 18.01
C VAL A 258 15.57 11.02 18.57
N LEU A 259 14.55 11.49 19.29
CA LEU A 259 13.50 10.64 19.86
C LEU A 259 12.46 10.24 18.82
N LYS A 260 12.45 10.88 17.65
CA LYS A 260 11.47 10.64 16.58
C LYS A 260 10.00 10.72 17.07
N THR A 261 9.74 11.58 18.05
CA THR A 261 8.39 11.72 18.64
C THR A 261 7.43 12.27 17.59
N PRO A 262 6.34 11.56 17.26
CA PRO A 262 5.37 12.00 16.25
C PRO A 262 4.77 13.37 16.58
N ASP A 263 4.56 14.20 15.56
CA ASP A 263 3.87 15.49 15.68
C ASP A 263 2.61 15.55 14.80
N GLU A 264 1.55 14.88 15.26
CA GLU A 264 0.23 14.90 14.65
C GLU A 264 -0.30 16.33 14.49
N LYS A 265 -0.13 17.17 15.52
CA LYS A 265 -0.63 18.54 15.49
C LYS A 265 0.03 19.36 14.37
N ALA A 266 1.35 19.24 14.22
CA ALA A 266 2.08 19.90 13.15
C ALA A 266 1.63 19.40 11.78
N ALA A 267 1.41 18.10 11.61
CA ALA A 267 0.95 17.54 10.35
C ALA A 267 -0.43 18.05 9.94
N HIS A 268 -1.40 18.08 10.85
CA HIS A 268 -2.71 18.66 10.60
C HIS A 268 -2.64 20.18 10.32
N GLN A 269 -1.79 20.91 11.04
CA GLN A 269 -1.56 22.33 10.78
C GLN A 269 -0.96 22.54 9.37
N MET A 270 0.04 21.74 8.98
CA MET A 270 0.63 21.78 7.65
C MET A 270 -0.41 21.51 6.55
N ALA A 271 -1.26 20.49 6.70
CA ALA A 271 -2.31 20.20 5.72
C ALA A 271 -3.26 21.41 5.51
N ASN A 272 -3.59 22.14 6.58
CA ASN A 272 -4.42 23.34 6.49
C ASN A 272 -3.66 24.52 5.84
N LEU A 273 -2.40 24.76 6.21
CA LEU A 273 -1.58 25.81 5.60
C LEU A 273 -1.37 25.56 4.11
N MET A 274 -1.11 24.30 3.72
CA MET A 274 -0.94 23.90 2.31
C MET A 274 -2.19 24.15 1.48
N LYS A 275 -3.38 23.93 2.05
CA LYS A 275 -4.65 24.26 1.41
C LYS A 275 -4.76 25.76 1.09
N ASP A 276 -4.31 26.63 2.00
CA ASP A 276 -4.30 28.09 1.80
C ASP A 276 -3.31 28.52 0.70
N GLU A 277 -2.22 27.74 0.50
CA GLU A 277 -1.26 27.90 -0.62
C GLU A 277 -1.71 27.18 -1.90
N GLY A 278 -2.95 26.66 -1.96
CA GLY A 278 -3.54 26.03 -3.15
C GLY A 278 -3.15 24.57 -3.37
N VAL A 279 -2.60 23.90 -2.36
CA VAL A 279 -2.21 22.47 -2.41
C VAL A 279 -3.00 21.67 -1.38
N ILE A 280 -3.77 20.68 -1.84
CA ILE A 280 -4.54 19.79 -0.97
C ILE A 280 -3.71 18.56 -0.64
N LEU A 281 -3.38 18.39 0.63
CA LEU A 281 -2.72 17.22 1.21
C LEU A 281 -3.60 16.63 2.32
N SER A 282 -3.35 15.37 2.65
CA SER A 282 -3.93 14.70 3.82
C SER A 282 -2.84 14.16 4.73
N THR A 283 -3.17 13.97 6.00
CA THR A 283 -2.36 13.18 6.93
C THR A 283 -2.71 11.70 6.81
N HIS A 284 -1.79 10.83 7.20
CA HIS A 284 -1.99 9.40 7.34
C HIS A 284 -0.91 8.79 8.26
N GLY A 285 -0.90 7.44 8.33
CA GLY A 285 0.03 6.68 9.16
C GLY A 285 -0.51 6.49 10.57
N ARG A 286 0.07 5.51 11.28
CA ARG A 286 -0.35 5.09 12.63
C ARG A 286 -0.49 6.26 13.63
N TYR A 287 0.27 7.33 13.43
CA TYR A 287 0.32 8.48 14.34
C TYR A 287 -0.22 9.76 13.72
N GLU A 288 -0.91 9.69 12.57
CA GLU A 288 -1.48 10.82 11.82
C GLU A 288 -0.49 12.00 11.59
N ASN A 289 0.81 11.71 11.68
CA ASN A 289 1.89 12.69 11.60
C ASN A 289 2.64 12.68 10.26
N THR A 290 2.11 11.98 9.26
CA THR A 290 2.73 11.86 7.94
C THR A 290 1.88 12.56 6.89
N LEU A 291 2.47 13.50 6.15
CA LEU A 291 1.85 14.12 4.98
C LEU A 291 1.90 13.17 3.79
N LYS A 292 0.74 12.87 3.21
CA LYS A 292 0.60 12.00 2.07
C LYS A 292 0.64 12.80 0.77
N ILE A 293 1.67 12.57 -0.06
CA ILE A 293 1.92 13.27 -1.33
C ILE A 293 1.69 12.29 -2.47
N ARG A 294 0.49 12.35 -3.07
CA ARG A 294 0.06 11.43 -4.13
C ARG A 294 -0.64 12.21 -5.26
N PRO A 295 0.11 13.01 -6.02
CA PRO A 295 -0.46 13.81 -7.11
C PRO A 295 -0.94 12.94 -8.28
N PRO A 296 -1.71 13.48 -9.24
CA PRO A 296 -1.98 12.81 -10.50
C PRO A 296 -0.69 12.39 -11.22
N MET A 297 -0.70 11.27 -11.96
CA MET A 297 0.52 10.76 -12.61
C MET A 297 1.03 11.64 -13.77
N ILE A 298 0.22 12.56 -14.25
CA ILE A 298 0.59 13.61 -15.22
C ILE A 298 1.28 14.82 -14.56
N PHE A 299 1.50 14.77 -13.25
CA PHE A 299 2.22 15.78 -12.47
C PHE A 299 3.61 16.00 -13.08
N ASN A 300 3.92 17.25 -13.43
CA ASN A 300 5.17 17.61 -14.08
C ASN A 300 6.13 18.33 -13.12
N GLN A 301 7.29 18.76 -13.62
CA GLN A 301 8.29 19.42 -12.80
C GLN A 301 7.81 20.77 -12.27
N GLU A 302 7.06 21.56 -13.05
CA GLU A 302 6.52 22.85 -12.59
C GLU A 302 5.53 22.66 -11.43
N ASN A 303 4.73 21.60 -11.49
CA ASN A 303 3.85 21.25 -10.39
C ASN A 303 4.62 20.80 -9.15
N ALA A 304 5.73 20.08 -9.32
CA ALA A 304 6.62 19.72 -8.23
C ALA A 304 7.27 20.97 -7.60
N ASP A 305 7.70 21.93 -8.41
CA ASP A 305 8.25 23.21 -7.92
C ASP A 305 7.17 24.00 -7.13
N GLN A 306 5.93 24.02 -7.59
CA GLN A 306 4.81 24.62 -6.85
C GLN A 306 4.59 23.94 -5.51
N LEU A 307 4.55 22.61 -5.46
CA LEU A 307 4.44 21.83 -4.23
C LEU A 307 5.57 22.15 -3.24
N LEU A 308 6.81 22.10 -3.72
CA LEU A 308 8.01 22.33 -2.90
C LEU A 308 8.05 23.77 -2.35
N THR A 309 7.68 24.76 -3.18
CA THR A 309 7.59 26.16 -2.77
C THR A 309 6.51 26.36 -1.71
N ALA A 310 5.32 25.78 -1.90
CA ALA A 310 4.24 25.84 -0.92
C ALA A 310 4.64 25.21 0.41
N LEU A 311 5.30 24.03 0.37
CA LEU A 311 5.83 23.36 1.58
C LEU A 311 6.85 24.26 2.29
N ASP A 312 7.79 24.87 1.58
CA ASP A 312 8.80 25.77 2.16
C ASP A 312 8.16 26.99 2.85
N VAL A 313 7.19 27.62 2.20
CA VAL A 313 6.40 28.71 2.78
C VAL A 313 5.65 28.27 4.04
N CYS A 314 5.00 27.11 4.00
CA CYS A 314 4.23 26.61 5.13
C CYS A 314 5.12 26.21 6.32
N PHE A 315 6.24 25.51 6.08
CA PHE A 315 7.19 25.17 7.15
C PHE A 315 7.83 26.41 7.80
N SER A 316 8.00 27.51 7.08
CA SER A 316 8.49 28.76 7.67
C SER A 316 7.47 29.43 8.63
N LYS A 317 6.22 29.00 8.61
CA LYS A 317 5.13 29.49 9.47
C LYS A 317 4.81 28.52 10.63
N LEU A 318 5.40 27.34 10.67
CA LEU A 318 5.17 26.31 11.67
C LEU A 318 6.02 26.53 12.90
#